data_4484ad0f9464808ab4caa1c1e98b627d
#
_entry.id   4484ad0f9464808ab4caa1c1e98b627d
#
_cell.length_a   1.000
_cell.length_b   1.000
_cell.length_c   1.000
_cell.angle_alpha   90.00
_cell.angle_beta   90.00
_cell.angle_gamma   90.00
#
_symmetry.space_group_name_H-M   'P 1'
#
loop_
_entity.id
_entity.type
_entity.pdbx_description
1 polymer ?
#
loop_
_entity_poly.entity_id
_entity_poly.type
_entity_poly.pdbx_seq_one_letter_code
_entity_poly.pdbx_strand_id
1 'polypeptide(L)'
;MRKSILLAMALVLPLPALAADIGLVKVARGSVHVERGGEKLPVTVGMGIRAADVLVTGADGAAGVTFSDNSLVSVGPGSVFAIDKYRFDSTTHAGEFEGNLRRGRLAAVSGKMVKQSPESMKIRTPSAIMGVRGTEFLVQVDEPR
;
A
#
# COMPACT_ATOMS: atom_id res chain seq x y z
N MET A 1 24.87 59.17 -10.09
CA MET A 1 25.09 57.72 -10.33
C MET A 1 24.05 56.92 -9.60
N ARG A 2 23.09 56.40 -10.33
CA ARG A 2 22.07 55.54 -9.76
C ARG A 2 22.52 54.10 -9.97
N LYS A 3 22.88 53.41 -8.91
CA LYS A 3 23.16 51.97 -8.94
C LYS A 3 21.83 51.23 -8.79
N SER A 4 21.31 50.72 -9.88
CA SER A 4 20.15 49.84 -9.87
C SER A 4 20.56 48.45 -9.32
N ILE A 5 20.16 48.14 -8.11
CA ILE A 5 20.33 46.83 -7.55
C ILE A 5 19.15 46.00 -8.07
N LEU A 6 19.40 45.16 -9.07
CA LEU A 6 18.47 44.10 -9.49
C LEU A 6 18.47 43.02 -8.44
N LEU A 7 17.45 43.03 -7.59
CA LEU A 7 17.18 41.97 -6.66
C LEU A 7 16.62 40.77 -7.44
N ALA A 8 17.47 39.81 -7.77
CA ALA A 8 17.06 38.57 -8.37
C ALA A 8 16.31 37.74 -7.30
N MET A 9 14.98 37.80 -7.36
CA MET A 9 14.10 36.98 -6.54
C MET A 9 14.15 35.55 -7.09
N ALA A 10 14.97 34.70 -6.50
CA ALA A 10 15.05 33.30 -6.83
C ALA A 10 13.71 32.61 -6.45
N LEU A 11 12.91 32.27 -7.44
CA LEU A 11 11.69 31.52 -7.30
C LEU A 11 12.07 30.08 -6.95
N VAL A 12 12.11 29.76 -5.65
CA VAL A 12 12.28 28.38 -5.18
C VAL A 12 10.97 27.66 -5.42
N LEU A 13 10.87 26.97 -6.54
CA LEU A 13 9.77 26.04 -6.79
C LEU A 13 9.92 24.85 -5.84
N PRO A 14 8.90 24.50 -5.02
CA PRO A 14 8.96 23.31 -4.22
C PRO A 14 8.98 22.09 -5.15
N LEU A 15 10.05 21.31 -5.08
CA LEU A 15 10.11 20.01 -5.74
C LEU A 15 9.05 19.12 -5.10
N PRO A 16 8.19 18.44 -5.88
CA PRO A 16 7.26 17.48 -5.31
C PRO A 16 8.05 16.40 -4.60
N ALA A 17 7.80 16.23 -3.30
CA ALA A 17 8.36 15.13 -2.55
C ALA A 17 7.81 13.82 -3.15
N LEU A 18 8.69 13.03 -3.78
CA LEU A 18 8.33 11.70 -4.27
C LEU A 18 8.01 10.84 -3.06
N ALA A 19 6.78 10.32 -2.98
CA ALA A 19 6.39 9.38 -1.94
C ALA A 19 7.29 8.14 -2.02
N ALA A 20 7.83 7.70 -0.87
CA ALA A 20 8.68 6.53 -0.79
C ALA A 20 7.87 5.23 -1.04
N ASP A 21 8.50 4.27 -1.68
CA ASP A 21 7.93 2.93 -1.83
C ASP A 21 7.90 2.24 -0.46
N ILE A 22 6.75 1.67 -0.12
CA ILE A 22 6.52 0.95 1.13
C ILE A 22 6.53 -0.56 0.95
N GLY A 23 6.56 -1.02 -0.29
CA GLY A 23 6.60 -2.42 -0.65
C GLY A 23 6.92 -2.62 -2.12
N LEU A 24 7.16 -3.87 -2.49
CA LEU A 24 7.45 -4.29 -3.85
C LEU A 24 6.51 -5.40 -4.29
N VAL A 25 6.04 -5.31 -5.52
CA VAL A 25 5.28 -6.39 -6.16
C VAL A 25 6.21 -7.56 -6.46
N LYS A 26 5.90 -8.72 -5.92
CA LYS A 26 6.64 -9.98 -6.13
C LYS A 26 5.91 -10.94 -7.04
N VAL A 27 4.60 -10.84 -7.12
CA VAL A 27 3.75 -11.66 -7.98
C VAL A 27 2.75 -10.75 -8.68
N ALA A 28 2.60 -10.89 -9.98
CA ALA A 28 1.56 -10.26 -10.77
C ALA A 28 1.09 -11.23 -11.84
N ARG A 29 -0.18 -11.56 -11.83
CA ARG A 29 -0.81 -12.50 -12.79
C ARG A 29 -2.11 -11.92 -13.30
N GLY A 30 -2.39 -12.15 -14.58
CA GLY A 30 -3.62 -11.71 -15.22
C GLY A 30 -3.80 -10.18 -15.16
N SER A 31 -5.03 -9.74 -15.07
CA SER A 31 -5.36 -8.32 -15.02
C SER A 31 -5.17 -7.76 -13.62
N VAL A 32 -4.14 -6.94 -13.45
CA VAL A 32 -3.86 -6.22 -12.20
C VAL A 32 -3.43 -4.80 -12.51
N HIS A 33 -4.01 -3.83 -11.82
CA HIS A 33 -3.56 -2.45 -11.86
C HIS A 33 -3.56 -1.82 -10.47
N VAL A 34 -2.82 -0.73 -10.34
CA VAL A 34 -2.82 0.14 -9.16
C VAL A 34 -3.48 1.46 -9.55
N GLU A 35 -4.42 1.90 -8.75
CA GLU A 35 -4.94 3.26 -8.82
C GLU A 35 -4.11 4.15 -7.89
N ARG A 36 -3.45 5.14 -8.49
CA ARG A 36 -2.57 6.09 -7.82
C ARG A 36 -2.84 7.50 -8.32
N GLY A 37 -3.29 8.37 -7.44
CA GLY A 37 -3.57 9.76 -7.78
C GLY A 37 -4.55 9.92 -8.95
N GLY A 38 -5.56 9.07 -9.05
CA GLY A 38 -6.55 9.07 -10.13
C GLY A 38 -6.10 8.38 -11.43
N GLU A 39 -4.86 7.88 -11.49
CA GLU A 39 -4.34 7.14 -12.64
C GLU A 39 -4.38 5.62 -12.40
N LYS A 40 -4.62 4.88 -13.47
CA LYS A 40 -4.51 3.41 -13.49
C LYS A 40 -3.18 3.00 -14.07
N LEU A 41 -2.35 2.39 -13.24
CA LEU A 41 -1.02 1.93 -13.61
C LEU A 41 -1.01 0.41 -13.71
N PRO A 42 -0.57 -0.19 -14.83
CA PRO A 42 -0.42 -1.63 -14.91
C PRO A 42 0.62 -2.13 -13.90
N VAL A 43 0.32 -3.23 -13.24
CA VAL A 43 1.21 -3.81 -12.23
C VAL A 43 2.12 -4.83 -12.86
N THR A 44 3.40 -4.69 -12.59
CA THR A 44 4.46 -5.64 -12.99
C THR A 44 5.30 -6.03 -11.78
N VAL A 45 5.94 -7.19 -11.84
CA VAL A 45 6.88 -7.63 -10.81
C VAL A 45 8.03 -6.63 -10.70
N GLY A 46 8.37 -6.23 -9.47
CA GLY A 46 9.38 -5.22 -9.18
C GLY A 46 8.83 -3.80 -9.03
N MET A 47 7.55 -3.56 -9.35
CA MET A 47 6.92 -2.27 -9.16
C MET A 47 6.84 -1.91 -7.67
N GLY A 48 7.20 -0.67 -7.33
CA GLY A 48 7.03 -0.13 -5.98
C GLY A 48 5.58 0.21 -5.66
N ILE A 49 5.15 -0.18 -4.48
CA ILE A 49 3.84 0.17 -3.91
C ILE A 49 4.01 1.32 -2.94
N ARG A 50 3.05 2.22 -2.90
CA ARG A 50 3.05 3.43 -2.07
C ARG A 50 1.82 3.49 -1.18
N ALA A 51 1.91 4.26 -0.11
CA ALA A 51 0.74 4.59 0.70
C ALA A 51 -0.34 5.27 -0.16
N ALA A 52 -1.59 5.00 0.13
CA ALA A 52 -2.77 5.41 -0.62
C ALA A 52 -2.99 4.72 -1.98
N ASP A 53 -2.12 3.81 -2.40
CA ASP A 53 -2.37 2.97 -3.57
C ASP A 53 -3.58 2.06 -3.36
N VAL A 54 -4.32 1.83 -4.43
CA VAL A 54 -5.41 0.85 -4.46
C VAL A 54 -5.06 -0.24 -5.48
N LEU A 55 -4.89 -1.46 -5.01
CA LEU A 55 -4.69 -2.64 -5.85
C LEU A 55 -6.04 -3.16 -6.34
N VAL A 56 -6.18 -3.30 -7.64
CA VAL A 56 -7.38 -3.83 -8.28
C VAL A 56 -7.02 -5.01 -9.16
N THR A 57 -7.66 -6.15 -8.92
CA THR A 57 -7.48 -7.36 -9.70
C THR A 57 -8.75 -7.69 -10.48
N GLY A 58 -8.59 -8.12 -11.73
CA GLY A 58 -9.68 -8.67 -12.52
C GLY A 58 -10.04 -10.10 -12.13
N ALA A 59 -11.00 -10.71 -12.83
CA ALA A 59 -11.47 -12.06 -12.57
C ALA A 59 -10.38 -13.15 -12.70
N ASP A 60 -9.34 -12.86 -13.47
CA ASP A 60 -8.16 -13.70 -13.68
C ASP A 60 -6.92 -13.19 -12.94
N GLY A 61 -7.04 -12.09 -12.20
CA GLY A 61 -5.93 -11.38 -11.62
C GLY A 61 -5.49 -11.89 -10.25
N ALA A 62 -4.21 -11.75 -9.96
CA ALA A 62 -3.66 -11.95 -8.63
C ALA A 62 -2.38 -11.13 -8.48
N ALA A 63 -2.14 -10.62 -7.28
CA ALA A 63 -0.94 -9.87 -6.96
C ALA A 63 -0.40 -10.25 -5.58
N GLY A 64 0.92 -10.27 -5.45
CA GLY A 64 1.61 -10.46 -4.18
C GLY A 64 2.57 -9.31 -3.94
N VAL A 65 2.50 -8.72 -2.76
CA VAL A 65 3.34 -7.59 -2.35
C VAL A 65 4.10 -7.94 -1.07
N THR A 66 5.38 -7.67 -1.06
CA THR A 66 6.21 -7.72 0.14
C THR A 66 6.44 -6.30 0.62
N PHE A 67 6.03 -6.00 1.84
CA PHE A 67 6.21 -4.69 2.46
C PHE A 67 7.57 -4.56 3.17
N SER A 68 7.93 -3.34 3.52
CA SER A 68 9.23 -3.01 4.12
C SER A 68 9.48 -3.70 5.46
N ASP A 69 8.43 -4.06 6.19
CA ASP A 69 8.50 -4.83 7.45
C ASP A 69 8.55 -6.35 7.24
N ASN A 70 8.68 -6.80 5.99
CA ASN A 70 8.62 -8.19 5.56
C ASN A 70 7.22 -8.84 5.69
N SER A 71 6.17 -8.08 5.89
CA SER A 71 4.83 -8.63 5.75
C SER A 71 4.53 -8.93 4.28
N LEU A 72 3.79 -10.00 4.04
CA LEU A 72 3.36 -10.44 2.72
C LEU A 72 1.85 -10.27 2.60
N VAL A 73 1.40 -9.64 1.53
CA VAL A 73 -0.01 -9.51 1.22
C VAL A 73 -0.26 -10.08 -0.17
N SER A 74 -1.16 -11.04 -0.25
CA SER A 74 -1.60 -11.64 -1.51
C SER A 74 -3.05 -11.28 -1.76
N VAL A 75 -3.31 -10.69 -2.91
CA VAL A 75 -4.64 -10.26 -3.35
C VAL A 75 -5.13 -11.21 -4.43
N GLY A 76 -6.26 -11.85 -4.20
CA GLY A 76 -6.86 -12.82 -5.13
C GLY A 76 -7.68 -12.17 -6.24
N PRO A 77 -8.33 -12.99 -7.09
CA PRO A 77 -9.14 -12.48 -8.20
C PRO A 77 -10.33 -11.62 -7.74
N GLY A 78 -10.73 -10.68 -8.58
CA GLY A 78 -11.92 -9.84 -8.35
C GLY A 78 -11.85 -8.97 -7.10
N SER A 79 -10.67 -8.51 -6.73
CA SER A 79 -10.42 -7.83 -5.46
C SER A 79 -10.14 -6.34 -5.65
N VAL A 80 -10.51 -5.56 -4.63
CA VAL A 80 -10.12 -4.16 -4.49
C VAL A 80 -9.57 -3.97 -3.09
N PHE A 81 -8.28 -3.70 -3.00
CA PHE A 81 -7.56 -3.53 -1.75
C PHE A 81 -6.84 -2.18 -1.71
N ALA A 82 -7.25 -1.31 -0.80
CA ALA A 82 -6.64 0.00 -0.58
C ALA A 82 -5.65 -0.07 0.59
N ILE A 83 -4.51 0.60 0.43
CA ILE A 83 -3.53 0.79 1.50
C ILE A 83 -3.79 2.17 2.09
N ASP A 84 -4.58 2.23 3.15
CA ASP A 84 -5.01 3.50 3.75
C ASP A 84 -3.87 4.16 4.54
N LYS A 85 -3.07 3.35 5.23
CA LYS A 85 -1.95 3.81 6.04
C LYS A 85 -0.83 2.80 6.06
N TYR A 86 0.40 3.26 5.93
CA TYR A 86 1.57 2.43 6.16
C TYR A 86 2.72 3.28 6.69
N ARG A 87 3.30 2.83 7.79
CA ARG A 87 4.46 3.42 8.42
C ARG A 87 5.27 2.34 9.11
N PHE A 88 6.57 2.35 8.91
CA PHE A 88 7.46 1.37 9.53
C PHE A 88 8.83 1.97 9.83
N ASP A 89 9.29 1.80 11.06
CA ASP A 89 10.64 2.14 11.49
C ASP A 89 11.49 0.86 11.54
N SER A 90 12.50 0.79 10.68
CA SER A 90 13.36 -0.40 10.57
C SER A 90 14.29 -0.62 11.77
N THR A 91 14.49 0.39 12.60
CA THR A 91 15.33 0.32 13.80
C THR A 91 14.56 -0.22 14.99
N THR A 92 13.39 0.34 15.26
CA THR A 92 12.54 -0.03 16.41
C THR A 92 11.53 -1.13 16.08
N HIS A 93 11.27 -1.39 14.78
CA HIS A 93 10.20 -2.20 14.24
C HIS A 93 8.79 -1.68 14.58
N ALA A 94 8.70 -0.48 15.11
CA ALA A 94 7.42 0.18 15.35
C ALA A 94 6.79 0.60 14.02
N GLY A 95 5.48 0.53 13.93
CA GLY A 95 4.78 0.95 12.74
C GLY A 95 3.28 0.78 12.83
N GLU A 96 2.63 1.07 11.71
CA GLU A 96 1.19 1.00 11.56
C GLU A 96 0.86 0.63 10.12
N PHE A 97 0.00 -0.34 9.94
CA PHE A 97 -0.53 -0.75 8.65
C PHE A 97 -2.06 -0.81 8.73
N GLU A 98 -2.73 0.00 7.94
CA GLU A 98 -4.17 -0.08 7.75
C GLU A 98 -4.48 -0.34 6.28
N GLY A 99 -5.08 -1.48 6.00
CA GLY A 99 -5.60 -1.85 4.70
C GLY A 99 -7.12 -1.90 4.69
N ASN A 100 -7.71 -1.72 3.53
CA ASN A 100 -9.15 -1.79 3.33
C ASN A 100 -9.47 -2.72 2.15
N LEU A 101 -9.97 -3.89 2.46
CA LEU A 101 -10.47 -4.83 1.46
C LEU A 101 -11.94 -4.51 1.19
N ARG A 102 -12.21 -3.85 0.07
CA ARG A 102 -13.56 -3.45 -0.32
C ARG A 102 -14.36 -4.61 -0.88
N ARG A 103 -13.69 -5.53 -1.60
CA ARG A 103 -14.23 -6.77 -2.13
C ARG A 103 -13.12 -7.75 -2.45
N GLY A 104 -13.45 -9.02 -2.58
CA GLY A 104 -12.55 -10.08 -3.02
C GLY A 104 -11.85 -10.80 -1.88
N ARG A 105 -10.62 -11.23 -2.11
CA ARG A 105 -9.85 -12.05 -1.16
C ARG A 105 -8.48 -11.46 -0.92
N LEU A 106 -8.05 -11.56 0.33
CA LEU A 106 -6.74 -11.15 0.76
C LEU A 106 -6.19 -12.18 1.74
N ALA A 107 -4.96 -12.60 1.50
CA ALA A 107 -4.18 -13.36 2.47
C ALA A 107 -3.00 -12.50 2.92
N ALA A 108 -2.72 -12.49 4.21
CA ALA A 108 -1.60 -11.75 4.76
C ALA A 108 -0.77 -12.62 5.70
N VAL A 109 0.55 -12.48 5.58
CA VAL A 109 1.51 -13.02 6.53
C VAL A 109 2.16 -11.84 7.24
N SER A 110 2.04 -11.77 8.56
CA SER A 110 2.54 -10.66 9.34
C SER A 110 4.08 -10.63 9.37
N GLY A 111 4.62 -9.43 9.33
CA GLY A 111 6.05 -9.17 9.39
C GLY A 111 6.54 -8.68 10.76
N LYS A 112 7.60 -7.90 10.74
CA LYS A 112 8.29 -7.39 11.94
C LYS A 112 7.43 -6.46 12.78
N MET A 113 6.57 -5.70 12.14
CA MET A 113 5.68 -4.73 12.80
C MET A 113 4.73 -5.40 13.78
N VAL A 114 4.07 -6.49 13.37
CA VAL A 114 3.11 -7.23 14.21
C VAL A 114 3.84 -8.00 15.33
N LYS A 115 5.06 -8.46 15.08
CA LYS A 115 5.89 -9.08 16.13
C LYS A 115 6.27 -8.09 17.23
N GLN A 116 6.50 -6.84 16.87
CA GLN A 116 6.78 -5.76 17.80
C GLN A 116 5.52 -5.31 18.55
N SER A 117 4.41 -5.15 17.82
CA SER A 117 3.12 -4.74 18.37
C SER A 117 1.98 -5.46 17.65
N PRO A 118 1.28 -6.40 18.29
CA PRO A 118 0.22 -7.18 17.64
C PRO A 118 -0.94 -6.35 17.10
N GLU A 119 -1.09 -5.11 17.55
CA GLU A 119 -2.18 -4.21 17.13
C GLU A 119 -1.80 -3.30 15.95
N SER A 120 -0.57 -3.41 15.45
CA SER A 120 -0.05 -2.49 14.43
C SER A 120 -0.64 -2.72 13.05
N MET A 121 -1.18 -3.90 12.75
CA MET A 121 -1.78 -4.21 11.45
C MET A 121 -3.28 -4.43 11.59
N LYS A 122 -4.06 -3.65 10.82
CA LYS A 122 -5.51 -3.73 10.78
C LYS A 122 -6.00 -3.81 9.34
N ILE A 123 -6.98 -4.67 9.12
CA ILE A 123 -7.68 -4.77 7.84
C ILE A 123 -9.15 -4.41 8.05
N ARG A 124 -9.61 -3.44 7.27
CA ARG A 124 -11.03 -3.05 7.22
C ARG A 124 -11.72 -3.79 6.09
N THR A 125 -12.97 -4.13 6.33
CA THR A 125 -13.91 -4.58 5.31
C THR A 125 -15.18 -3.74 5.41
N PRO A 126 -16.16 -3.84 4.50
CA PRO A 126 -17.41 -3.09 4.63
C PRO A 126 -18.19 -3.36 5.92
N SER A 127 -17.99 -4.52 6.55
CA SER A 127 -18.74 -4.95 7.75
C SER A 127 -17.91 -5.06 9.03
N ALA A 128 -16.58 -4.98 8.96
CA ALA A 128 -15.72 -5.25 10.11
C ALA A 128 -14.37 -4.53 10.05
N ILE A 129 -13.74 -4.40 11.20
CA ILE A 129 -12.33 -4.04 11.35
C ILE A 129 -11.66 -5.17 12.10
N MET A 130 -10.60 -5.74 11.51
CA MET A 130 -9.89 -6.88 12.08
C MET A 130 -8.45 -6.52 12.37
N GLY A 131 -8.00 -6.78 13.60
CA GLY A 131 -6.58 -6.78 13.93
C GLY A 131 -5.94 -8.08 13.48
N VAL A 132 -4.79 -7.99 12.85
CA VAL A 132 -4.01 -9.17 12.47
C VAL A 132 -3.19 -9.63 13.66
N ARG A 133 -3.61 -10.72 14.27
CA ARG A 133 -2.85 -11.38 15.36
C ARG A 133 -2.34 -12.71 14.85
N GLY A 134 -1.06 -12.99 15.06
CA GLY A 134 -0.45 -14.22 14.57
C GLY A 134 0.28 -14.06 13.25
N THR A 135 0.65 -15.19 12.64
CA THR A 135 1.56 -15.21 11.49
C THR A 135 0.83 -15.10 10.16
N GLU A 136 -0.34 -15.69 10.05
CA GLU A 136 -1.06 -15.80 8.79
C GLU A 136 -2.56 -15.59 8.99
N PHE A 137 -3.21 -14.93 8.02
CA PHE A 137 -4.63 -14.72 8.08
C PHE A 137 -5.24 -14.54 6.69
N LEU A 138 -6.48 -14.94 6.53
CA LEU A 138 -7.23 -14.86 5.29
C LEU A 138 -8.52 -14.08 5.50
N VAL A 139 -8.81 -13.14 4.60
CA VAL A 139 -10.07 -12.38 4.57
C VAL A 139 -10.74 -12.54 3.23
N GLN A 140 -12.05 -12.73 3.24
CA GLN A 140 -12.89 -12.72 2.06
C GLN A 140 -14.06 -11.78 2.28
N VAL A 141 -14.33 -10.95 1.27
CA VAL A 141 -15.51 -10.09 1.19
C VAL A 141 -16.28 -10.50 -0.05
N ASP A 142 -17.45 -11.05 0.17
CA ASP A 142 -18.34 -11.43 -0.93
C ASP A 142 -18.99 -10.18 -1.53
N GLU A 143 -19.25 -10.22 -2.85
CA GLU A 143 -20.01 -9.17 -3.48
C GLU A 143 -21.45 -9.16 -2.93
N PRO A 144 -22.04 -7.99 -2.68
CA PRO A 144 -23.45 -7.94 -2.29
C PRO A 144 -24.30 -8.53 -3.43
N ARG A 145 -25.16 -9.48 -3.08
CA ARG A 145 -26.11 -10.10 -4.01
C ARG A 145 -27.24 -9.14 -4.36
#